data_388a0ed2d90f17aacf08621eeac5c5e0
#
_entry.id   388a0ed2d90f17aacf08621eeac5c5e0
#
_cell.length_a   1.000
_cell.length_b   1.000
_cell.length_c   1.000
_cell.angle_alpha   90.00
_cell.angle_beta   90.00
_cell.angle_gamma   90.00
#
_symmetry.space_group_name_H-M   'P 1'
#
loop_
_entity.id
_entity.type
_entity.pdbx_description
1 polymer ?
#
loop_
_entity_poly.entity_id
_entity_poly.type
_entity_poly.pdbx_seq_one_letter_code
_entity_poly.pdbx_strand_id
1 'polypeptide(L)'
;VKLTDEQAVYYVTERDSHSADIGTNASRMERQKQYIYAWLDIFMDKLRGDPLYALEAYDMSRQYVTTDMTKMQMAYLAVSMKNPDISDEMYSLPGSYSRSGYYDEYLVDKGKLSDMLIEIFYKKME
;
A
#
# COMPACT_ATOMS: atom_id res chain seq x y z
N VAL A 1 13.58 13.16 0.18
CA VAL A 1 13.97 13.21 1.60
C VAL A 1 14.29 11.79 2.04
N LYS A 2 15.44 11.59 2.72
CA LYS A 2 15.83 10.28 3.25
C LYS A 2 15.50 10.26 4.74
N LEU A 3 14.66 9.32 5.14
CA LEU A 3 14.24 9.13 6.53
C LEU A 3 15.08 8.02 7.19
N THR A 4 15.34 8.14 8.49
CA THR A 4 15.80 7.01 9.32
C THR A 4 14.62 6.08 9.61
N ASP A 5 14.91 4.85 10.10
CA ASP A 5 13.87 3.86 10.42
C ASP A 5 12.85 4.41 11.41
N GLU A 6 13.31 5.09 12.49
CA GLU A 6 12.43 5.71 13.48
C GLU A 6 11.58 6.83 12.88
N GLN A 7 12.19 7.67 12.03
CA GLN A 7 11.46 8.74 11.32
C GLN A 7 10.43 8.17 10.34
N ALA A 8 10.72 7.06 9.68
CA ALA A 8 9.77 6.40 8.78
C ALA A 8 8.57 5.87 9.55
N VAL A 9 8.78 5.19 10.68
CA VAL A 9 7.69 4.72 11.56
C VAL A 9 6.84 5.90 12.03
N TYR A 10 7.47 6.97 12.54
CA TYR A 10 6.75 8.17 12.95
C TYR A 10 5.95 8.78 11.80
N TYR A 11 6.55 8.92 10.62
CA TYR A 11 5.92 9.50 9.43
C TYR A 11 4.61 8.79 9.02
N VAL A 12 4.57 7.46 9.10
CA VAL A 12 3.40 6.66 8.68
C VAL A 12 2.37 6.44 9.79
N THR A 13 2.73 6.67 11.06
CA THR A 13 1.85 6.41 12.22
C THR A 13 1.30 7.65 12.89
N GLU A 14 1.96 8.80 12.70
CA GLU A 14 1.62 10.06 13.38
C GLU A 14 0.15 10.46 13.21
N ARG A 15 -0.51 10.78 14.34
CA ARG A 15 -1.90 11.23 14.43
C ARG A 15 -2.09 12.51 15.23
N ASP A 16 -1.14 12.83 16.11
CA ASP A 16 -1.27 13.87 17.13
C ASP A 16 -0.58 15.18 16.75
N SER A 17 -0.44 15.47 15.46
CA SER A 17 0.10 16.78 15.12
C SER A 17 -0.89 17.86 15.53
N HIS A 18 -0.37 18.90 16.20
CA HIS A 18 -1.12 20.11 16.54
C HIS A 18 -1.58 20.89 15.30
N SER A 19 -1.24 20.43 14.12
CA SER A 19 -1.70 20.95 12.83
C SER A 19 -2.91 20.13 12.36
N ALA A 20 -4.04 20.82 12.19
CA ALA A 20 -5.30 20.23 11.74
C ALA A 20 -5.17 19.47 10.40
N ASP A 21 -4.18 19.84 9.58
CA ASP A 21 -3.99 19.26 8.25
C ASP A 21 -3.16 17.95 8.29
N ILE A 22 -2.29 17.77 9.28
CA ILE A 22 -1.36 16.62 9.36
C ILE A 22 -1.95 15.49 10.21
N GLY A 23 -2.76 15.81 11.23
CA GLY A 23 -3.34 14.85 12.18
C GLY A 23 -4.55 14.08 11.66
N THR A 24 -5.04 14.37 10.45
CA THR A 24 -6.22 13.71 9.89
C THR A 24 -5.91 12.28 9.44
N ASN A 25 -6.93 11.42 9.44
CA ASN A 25 -6.81 10.07 8.90
C ASN A 25 -6.46 10.09 7.40
N ALA A 26 -7.00 11.05 6.64
CA ALA A 26 -6.71 11.20 5.23
C ALA A 26 -5.23 11.54 4.98
N SER A 27 -4.66 12.48 5.73
CA SER A 27 -3.25 12.84 5.60
C SER A 27 -2.31 11.68 5.98
N ARG A 28 -2.69 10.89 6.99
CA ARG A 28 -1.95 9.68 7.35
C ARG A 28 -1.98 8.64 6.23
N MET A 29 -3.15 8.38 5.64
CA MET A 29 -3.29 7.46 4.51
C MET A 29 -2.43 7.92 3.32
N GLU A 30 -2.37 9.21 3.05
CA GLU A 30 -1.53 9.75 1.98
C GLU A 30 -0.03 9.54 2.28
N ARG A 31 0.42 9.75 3.53
CA ARG A 31 1.80 9.44 3.93
C ARG A 31 2.14 7.95 3.82
N GLN A 32 1.20 7.07 4.20
CA GLN A 32 1.36 5.62 4.06
C GLN A 32 1.47 5.23 2.58
N LYS A 33 0.65 5.82 1.72
CA LYS A 33 0.71 5.64 0.27
C LYS A 33 2.07 6.05 -0.29
N GLN A 34 2.55 7.24 0.04
CA GLN A 34 3.86 7.73 -0.40
C GLN A 34 5.00 6.80 0.06
N TYR A 35 4.92 6.31 1.29
CA TYR A 35 5.90 5.37 1.83
C TYR A 35 5.90 4.04 1.08
N ILE A 36 4.71 3.49 0.78
CA ILE A 36 4.57 2.23 0.03
C ILE A 36 5.17 2.37 -1.38
N TYR A 37 4.86 3.46 -2.10
CA TYR A 37 5.43 3.68 -3.43
C TYR A 37 6.96 3.82 -3.40
N ALA A 38 7.49 4.62 -2.48
CA ALA A 38 8.93 4.78 -2.33
C ALA A 38 9.63 3.44 -1.98
N TRP A 39 8.99 2.62 -1.16
CA TRP A 39 9.48 1.28 -0.85
C TRP A 39 9.44 0.35 -2.06
N LEU A 40 8.34 0.37 -2.82
CA LEU A 40 8.18 -0.43 -4.04
C LEU A 40 9.24 -0.07 -5.08
N ASP A 41 9.50 1.21 -5.32
CA ASP A 41 10.55 1.66 -6.23
C ASP A 41 11.92 1.07 -5.86
N ILE A 42 12.30 1.20 -4.60
CA ILE A 42 13.58 0.66 -4.09
C ILE A 42 13.60 -0.87 -4.21
N PHE A 43 12.51 -1.54 -3.86
CA PHE A 43 12.40 -2.99 -3.94
C PHE A 43 12.53 -3.48 -5.38
N MET A 44 11.83 -2.84 -6.31
CA MET A 44 11.86 -3.20 -7.73
C MET A 44 13.23 -2.94 -8.36
N ASP A 45 13.89 -1.85 -7.99
CA ASP A 45 15.26 -1.56 -8.47
C ASP A 45 16.25 -2.62 -8.00
N LYS A 46 16.17 -3.04 -6.74
CA LYS A 46 17.01 -4.13 -6.21
C LYS A 46 16.71 -5.46 -6.91
N LEU A 47 15.44 -5.77 -7.13
CA LEU A 47 15.01 -6.99 -7.81
C LEU A 47 15.47 -7.04 -9.28
N ARG A 48 15.46 -5.90 -9.97
CA ARG A 48 15.99 -5.79 -11.35
C ARG A 48 17.50 -6.01 -11.40
N GLY A 49 18.22 -5.48 -10.39
CA GLY A 49 19.67 -5.65 -10.27
C GLY A 49 20.08 -7.05 -9.85
N ASP A 50 19.35 -7.67 -8.94
CA ASP A 50 19.60 -9.03 -8.43
C ASP A 50 18.28 -9.78 -8.20
N PRO A 51 17.90 -10.72 -9.08
CA PRO A 51 16.69 -11.53 -8.89
C PRO A 51 16.71 -12.39 -7.62
N LEU A 52 17.88 -12.70 -7.05
CA LEU A 52 18.00 -13.47 -5.80
C LEU A 52 17.59 -12.62 -4.59
N TYR A 53 17.55 -11.31 -4.73
CA TYR A 53 17.06 -10.40 -3.68
C TYR A 53 15.64 -10.78 -3.20
N ALA A 54 14.81 -11.36 -4.09
CA ALA A 54 13.50 -11.87 -3.69
C ALA A 54 13.58 -12.94 -2.59
N LEU A 55 14.60 -13.78 -2.58
CA LEU A 55 14.81 -14.81 -1.57
C LEU A 55 15.25 -14.20 -0.23
N GLU A 56 16.10 -13.18 -0.27
CA GLU A 56 16.51 -12.43 0.92
C GLU A 56 15.34 -11.69 1.53
N ALA A 57 14.56 -10.98 0.71
CA ALA A 57 13.37 -10.27 1.14
C ALA A 57 12.34 -11.21 1.78
N TYR A 58 12.14 -12.40 1.21
CA TYR A 58 11.30 -13.43 1.80
C TYR A 58 11.80 -13.86 3.18
N ASP A 59 13.09 -14.18 3.31
CA ASP A 59 13.67 -14.62 4.59
C ASP A 59 13.56 -13.51 5.67
N MET A 60 13.78 -12.26 5.30
CA MET A 60 13.59 -11.10 6.19
C MET A 60 12.14 -10.89 6.61
N SER A 61 11.18 -11.14 5.72
CA SER A 61 9.76 -10.92 5.99
C SER A 61 9.12 -12.04 6.84
N ARG A 62 9.67 -13.26 6.84
CA ARG A 62 9.09 -14.43 7.53
C ARG A 62 8.83 -14.24 9.03
N GLN A 63 9.58 -13.38 9.70
CA GLN A 63 9.36 -13.07 11.11
C GLN A 63 8.11 -12.22 11.36
N TYR A 64 7.57 -11.56 10.32
CA TYR A 64 6.43 -10.66 10.41
C TYR A 64 5.20 -11.16 9.65
N VAL A 65 5.37 -12.11 8.73
CA VAL A 65 4.31 -12.58 7.82
C VAL A 65 4.18 -14.09 7.91
N THR A 66 2.94 -14.55 8.12
CA THR A 66 2.58 -15.96 8.00
C THR A 66 1.99 -16.20 6.63
N THR A 67 2.56 -17.14 5.87
CA THR A 67 2.10 -17.49 4.53
C THR A 67 2.31 -18.99 4.30
N ASP A 68 1.47 -19.61 3.50
CA ASP A 68 1.57 -20.98 3.01
C ASP A 68 2.43 -21.09 1.72
N MET A 69 2.83 -19.94 1.17
CA MET A 69 3.73 -19.90 0.01
C MET A 69 5.14 -20.35 0.40
N THR A 70 5.69 -21.24 -0.43
CA THR A 70 7.09 -21.63 -0.31
C THR A 70 8.03 -20.52 -0.81
N LYS A 71 9.29 -20.56 -0.36
CA LYS A 71 10.33 -19.63 -0.82
C LYS A 71 10.46 -19.60 -2.35
N MET A 72 10.37 -20.76 -3.00
CA MET A 72 10.45 -20.87 -4.46
C MET A 72 9.24 -20.25 -5.18
N GLN A 73 8.03 -20.40 -4.62
CA GLN A 73 6.84 -19.77 -5.16
C GLN A 73 6.91 -18.23 -5.04
N MET A 74 7.42 -17.73 -3.91
CA MET A 74 7.64 -16.29 -3.74
C MET A 74 8.69 -15.74 -4.70
N ALA A 75 9.81 -16.48 -4.91
CA ALA A 75 10.83 -16.10 -5.87
C ALA A 75 10.28 -16.09 -7.30
N TYR A 76 9.50 -17.10 -7.68
CA TYR A 76 8.85 -17.17 -8.99
C TYR A 76 7.90 -15.99 -9.20
N LEU A 77 7.07 -15.68 -8.20
CA LEU A 77 6.15 -14.54 -8.25
C LEU A 77 6.92 -13.23 -8.41
N ALA A 78 7.95 -13.01 -7.61
CA ALA A 78 8.76 -11.79 -7.66
C ALA A 78 9.45 -11.61 -9.03
N VAL A 79 9.99 -12.67 -9.61
CA VAL A 79 10.59 -12.62 -10.96
C VAL A 79 9.53 -12.36 -12.03
N SER A 80 8.34 -12.97 -11.89
CA SER A 80 7.21 -12.74 -12.82
C SER A 80 6.71 -11.29 -12.75
N MET A 81 6.87 -10.64 -11.60
CA MET A 81 6.51 -9.23 -11.38
C MET A 81 7.67 -8.27 -11.61
N LYS A 82 8.77 -8.69 -12.24
CA LYS A 82 9.96 -7.87 -12.45
C LYS A 82 9.69 -6.55 -13.20
N ASN A 83 8.68 -6.54 -14.07
CA ASN A 83 8.22 -5.35 -14.78
C ASN A 83 6.70 -5.23 -14.62
N PRO A 84 6.18 -5.02 -13.40
CA PRO A 84 4.75 -4.83 -13.23
C PRO A 84 4.37 -3.47 -13.82
N ASP A 85 3.25 -3.44 -14.50
CA ASP A 85 2.57 -2.19 -14.79
C ASP A 85 1.85 -1.76 -13.51
N ILE A 86 2.62 -1.13 -12.61
CA ILE A 86 2.06 -0.59 -11.37
C ILE A 86 1.47 0.76 -11.74
N SER A 87 0.15 0.83 -11.77
CA SER A 87 -0.55 2.10 -11.90
C SER A 87 -0.12 3.05 -10.78
N ASP A 88 0.19 4.30 -11.13
CA ASP A 88 0.43 5.37 -10.16
C ASP A 88 -0.85 5.72 -9.36
N GLU A 89 -1.99 5.14 -9.74
CA GLU A 89 -3.27 5.36 -9.10
C GLU A 89 -3.55 4.29 -8.03
N MET A 90 -3.55 4.71 -6.78
CA MET A 90 -4.07 3.92 -5.68
C MET A 90 -5.55 4.26 -5.49
N TYR A 91 -6.41 3.28 -5.72
CA TYR A 91 -7.85 3.45 -5.56
C TYR A 91 -8.21 3.62 -4.09
N SER A 92 -9.06 4.60 -3.81
CA SER A 92 -9.64 4.81 -2.47
C SER A 92 -11.11 4.41 -2.50
N LEU A 93 -11.59 3.81 -1.42
CA LEU A 93 -13.01 3.48 -1.30
C LEU A 93 -13.84 4.76 -1.41
N PRO A 94 -14.85 4.82 -2.29
CA PRO A 94 -15.73 5.98 -2.40
C PRO A 94 -16.65 6.06 -1.17
N GLY A 95 -16.75 7.25 -0.57
CA GLY A 95 -17.55 7.45 0.63
C GLY A 95 -17.32 8.82 1.25
N SER A 96 -17.82 8.98 2.45
CA SER A 96 -17.69 10.23 3.23
C SER A 96 -17.44 9.94 4.69
N TYR A 97 -16.72 10.85 5.35
CA TYR A 97 -16.58 10.82 6.80
C TYR A 97 -17.86 11.34 7.46
N SER A 98 -18.32 10.61 8.46
CA SER A 98 -19.38 11.04 9.36
C SER A 98 -18.84 11.04 10.78
N ARG A 99 -19.05 12.13 11.50
CA ARG A 99 -18.73 12.25 12.91
C ARG A 99 -19.99 11.98 13.72
N SER A 100 -20.15 10.72 14.14
CA SER A 100 -21.26 10.29 14.98
C SER A 100 -20.73 9.94 16.38
N GLY A 101 -20.91 10.86 17.33
CA GLY A 101 -20.50 10.64 18.72
C GLY A 101 -18.98 10.75 18.95
N TYR A 102 -18.38 9.74 19.59
CA TYR A 102 -16.96 9.71 19.98
C TYR A 102 -16.02 9.21 18.86
N TYR A 103 -16.55 8.65 17.80
CA TYR A 103 -15.77 8.02 16.74
C TYR A 103 -16.05 8.66 15.38
N ASP A 104 -15.00 8.78 14.58
CA ASP A 104 -15.15 9.12 13.18
C ASP A 104 -15.47 7.83 12.40
N GLU A 105 -16.60 7.82 11.71
CA GLU A 105 -17.04 6.71 10.87
C GLU A 105 -16.82 7.06 9.39
N TYR A 106 -16.39 6.08 8.59
CA TYR A 106 -16.34 6.21 7.15
C TYR A 106 -17.50 5.46 6.52
N LEU A 107 -18.43 6.19 5.92
CA LEU A 107 -19.61 5.63 5.27
C LEU A 107 -19.31 5.38 3.79
N VAL A 108 -19.16 4.12 3.41
CA VAL A 108 -18.88 3.73 2.03
C VAL A 108 -20.12 3.91 1.16
N ASP A 109 -19.97 4.60 0.03
CA ASP A 109 -20.99 4.69 -1.02
C ASP A 109 -20.98 3.38 -1.84
N LYS A 110 -21.92 2.49 -1.53
CA LYS A 110 -22.01 1.16 -2.15
C LYS A 110 -22.27 1.21 -3.66
N GLY A 111 -22.98 2.24 -4.15
CA GLY A 111 -23.23 2.41 -5.58
C GLY A 111 -21.94 2.73 -6.32
N LYS A 112 -21.22 3.77 -5.89
CA LYS A 112 -19.94 4.15 -6.47
C LYS A 112 -18.86 3.07 -6.30
N LEU A 113 -18.89 2.32 -5.19
CA LEU A 113 -17.98 1.18 -5.00
C LEU A 113 -18.25 0.10 -6.04
N SER A 114 -19.51 -0.23 -6.30
CA SER A 114 -19.87 -1.22 -7.34
C SER A 114 -19.38 -0.78 -8.72
N ASP A 115 -19.60 0.48 -9.10
CA ASP A 115 -19.16 1.02 -10.38
C ASP A 115 -17.62 0.98 -10.50
N MET A 116 -16.90 1.37 -9.46
CA MET A 116 -15.43 1.31 -9.40
C MET A 116 -14.92 -0.13 -9.54
N LEU A 117 -15.54 -1.11 -8.87
CA LEU A 117 -15.14 -2.51 -8.96
C LEU A 117 -15.38 -3.07 -10.38
N ILE A 118 -16.48 -2.67 -11.02
CA ILE A 118 -16.76 -3.05 -12.42
C ILE A 118 -15.69 -2.47 -13.35
N GLU A 119 -15.32 -1.21 -13.16
CA GLU A 119 -14.30 -0.55 -13.98
C GLU A 119 -12.92 -1.21 -13.84
N ILE A 120 -12.52 -1.57 -12.61
CA ILE A 120 -11.20 -2.15 -12.33
C ILE A 120 -11.09 -3.61 -12.77
N PHE A 121 -12.11 -4.43 -12.48
CA PHE A 121 -11.99 -5.88 -12.58
C PHE A 121 -12.75 -6.49 -13.76
N TYR A 122 -13.68 -5.75 -14.38
CA TYR A 122 -14.51 -6.27 -15.45
C TYR A 122 -14.32 -5.45 -16.73
N LYS A 123 -13.68 -6.04 -17.73
CA LYS A 123 -13.69 -5.45 -19.08
C LYS A 123 -15.05 -5.69 -19.72
N LYS A 124 -15.62 -4.65 -20.36
CA LYS A 124 -16.75 -4.84 -21.26
C LYS A 124 -16.36 -5.88 -22.31
N MET A 125 -17.14 -6.95 -22.46
CA MET A 125 -17.05 -7.81 -23.63
C MET A 125 -17.65 -7.01 -24.80
N GLU A 126 -16.83 -6.71 -25.81
CA GLU A 126 -17.27 -6.17 -27.10
C GLU A 126 -17.94 -7.25 -27.94
#